data_02f8921cadeb2646e041b4e2a4da086b
#
_entry.id   02f8921cadeb2646e041b4e2a4da086b
#
_cell.length_a   1.000
_cell.length_b   1.000
_cell.length_c   1.000
_cell.angle_alpha   90.00
_cell.angle_beta   90.00
_cell.angle_gamma   90.00
#
_symmetry.space_group_name_H-M   'P 1'
#
loop_
_entity.id
_entity.type
_entity.pdbx_description
1 polymer ?
#
loop_
_entity_poly.entity_id
_entity_poly.type
_entity_poly.pdbx_seq_one_letter_code
_entity_poly.pdbx_strand_id
1 'polypeptide(L)'
;MSDHTHEDLLPSEEIVKEAGKIIKSKSNRKGEPSFFMNEDMRKLSTPWNIAKIRSSQINPDDLPAGVILDAAAGSGVQLIALTKGLRRPALGIEIEKEVAILCAANMYAASDKDDIQRTMDRVLVGDGTKAGEVMSVFWRSLRDAGTRAHPPIAMLHLDPARPRDAQNHQIEEMQPPLKELLHSWNEYLQIGPRGPAILLDLHFRIKSSINNKPFCKEVEG
;
A
#
# COMPACT_ATOMS: atom_id res chain seq x y z
N MET A 1 14.99 18.98 -11.95
CA MET A 1 14.52 17.58 -11.94
C MET A 1 15.11 16.95 -10.69
N SER A 2 14.32 16.74 -9.66
CA SER A 2 14.79 16.08 -8.44
C SER A 2 15.00 14.60 -8.75
N ASP A 3 16.23 14.16 -8.61
CA ASP A 3 16.63 12.77 -8.75
C ASP A 3 16.04 12.01 -7.54
N HIS A 4 14.79 11.55 -7.66
CA HIS A 4 14.14 10.75 -6.63
C HIS A 4 14.66 9.32 -6.73
N THR A 5 15.88 9.10 -6.23
CA THR A 5 16.38 7.74 -6.04
C THR A 5 15.52 7.05 -4.98
N HIS A 6 14.85 5.96 -5.36
CA HIS A 6 14.09 5.15 -4.42
C HIS A 6 15.02 4.62 -3.32
N GLU A 7 14.65 4.85 -2.07
CA GLU A 7 15.37 4.38 -0.88
C GLU A 7 14.63 3.20 -0.27
N ASP A 8 15.35 2.12 0.04
CA ASP A 8 14.79 0.93 0.70
C ASP A 8 14.83 1.08 2.22
N LEU A 9 13.67 0.92 2.85
CA LEU A 9 13.50 0.90 4.30
C LEU A 9 13.08 -0.52 4.73
N LEU A 10 14.05 -1.30 5.22
CA LEU A 10 13.75 -2.61 5.76
C LEU A 10 12.99 -2.50 7.09
N PRO A 11 11.79 -3.10 7.21
CA PRO A 11 11.11 -3.22 8.51
C PRO A 11 12.01 -3.93 9.53
N SER A 12 12.47 -3.21 10.55
CA SER A 12 13.49 -3.68 11.52
C SER A 12 13.36 -2.98 12.88
N GLU A 13 14.10 -3.44 13.89
CA GLU A 13 14.18 -2.76 15.18
C GLU A 13 14.82 -1.37 15.07
N GLU A 14 15.76 -1.19 14.16
CA GLU A 14 16.41 0.08 13.89
C GLU A 14 15.41 1.11 13.37
N ILE A 15 14.54 0.70 12.43
CA ILE A 15 13.50 1.59 11.90
C ILE A 15 12.47 1.96 12.97
N VAL A 16 12.17 1.06 13.92
CA VAL A 16 11.31 1.37 15.07
C VAL A 16 11.94 2.42 15.97
N LYS A 17 13.25 2.35 16.20
CA LYS A 17 13.98 3.37 16.97
C LYS A 17 13.97 4.72 16.25
N GLU A 18 14.11 4.71 14.93
CA GLU A 18 14.04 5.92 14.10
C GLU A 18 12.63 6.53 14.13
N ALA A 19 11.59 5.74 13.97
CA ALA A 19 10.21 6.18 14.11
C ALA A 19 9.92 6.82 15.49
N GLY A 20 10.53 6.28 16.56
CA GLY A 20 10.45 6.84 17.92
C GLY A 20 11.11 8.22 18.08
N LYS A 21 12.02 8.61 17.17
CA LYS A 21 12.58 9.98 17.13
C LYS A 21 11.61 10.97 16.46
N ILE A 22 10.86 10.49 15.46
CA ILE A 22 9.86 11.29 14.74
C ILE A 22 8.61 11.48 15.62
N ILE A 23 8.13 10.40 16.24
CA ILE A 23 6.92 10.41 17.06
C ILE A 23 7.19 9.79 18.42
N LYS A 24 7.00 10.59 19.48
CA LYS A 24 7.27 10.15 20.87
C LYS A 24 6.29 9.10 21.39
N SER A 25 5.09 9.03 20.86
CA SER A 25 4.06 8.08 21.32
C SER A 25 3.28 7.52 20.14
N LYS A 26 3.02 6.20 20.20
CA LYS A 26 2.07 5.55 19.28
C LYS A 26 0.66 6.04 19.58
N SER A 27 -0.14 6.22 18.54
CA SER A 27 -1.56 6.52 18.69
C SER A 27 -2.39 5.27 18.36
N ASN A 28 -3.47 5.09 19.11
CA ASN A 28 -4.47 4.08 18.84
C ASN A 28 -5.87 4.67 18.97
N ARG A 29 -6.80 4.12 18.23
CA ARG A 29 -8.23 4.26 18.51
C ARG A 29 -8.61 3.16 19.50
N LYS A 30 -9.63 3.40 20.30
CA LYS A 30 -10.08 2.40 21.29
C LYS A 30 -10.34 1.05 20.64
N GLY A 31 -9.63 0.01 21.11
CA GLY A 31 -9.74 -1.37 20.59
C GLY A 31 -8.92 -1.65 19.31
N GLU A 32 -8.07 -0.73 18.87
CA GLU A 32 -7.16 -0.91 17.75
C GLU A 32 -5.70 -1.11 18.23
N PRO A 33 -4.85 -1.76 17.45
CA PRO A 33 -3.41 -1.78 17.70
C PRO A 33 -2.83 -0.36 17.73
N SER A 34 -1.74 -0.20 18.45
CA SER A 34 -1.02 1.08 18.48
C SER A 34 -0.09 1.20 17.28
N PHE A 35 -0.25 2.25 16.48
CA PHE A 35 0.58 2.55 15.32
C PHE A 35 1.37 3.85 15.51
N PHE A 36 2.55 3.93 14.88
CA PHE A 36 3.28 5.18 14.71
C PHE A 36 2.55 6.03 13.66
N MET A 37 1.93 7.12 14.08
CA MET A 37 1.17 8.01 13.19
C MET A 37 1.33 9.46 13.64
N ASN A 38 1.62 10.34 12.70
CA ASN A 38 1.46 11.77 12.93
C ASN A 38 -0.04 12.14 12.92
N GLU A 39 -0.35 13.42 13.16
CA GLU A 39 -1.74 13.85 13.29
C GLU A 39 -2.53 13.71 11.99
N ASP A 40 -1.91 14.00 10.85
CA ASP A 40 -2.56 13.89 9.54
C ASP A 40 -2.77 12.42 9.14
N MET A 41 -1.78 11.57 9.34
CA MET A 41 -1.94 10.11 9.15
C MET A 41 -3.08 9.57 10.00
N ARG A 42 -3.22 10.00 11.25
CA ARG A 42 -4.30 9.55 12.13
C ARG A 42 -5.68 9.95 11.64
N LYS A 43 -5.82 11.11 10.99
CA LYS A 43 -7.07 11.59 10.40
C LYS A 43 -7.43 10.85 9.11
N LEU A 44 -6.43 10.55 8.29
CA LEU A 44 -6.59 10.01 6.94
C LEU A 44 -6.52 8.48 6.89
N SER A 45 -5.84 7.84 7.83
CA SER A 45 -5.64 6.40 7.85
C SER A 45 -6.96 5.64 7.99
N THR A 46 -7.10 4.59 7.20
CA THR A 46 -8.19 3.61 7.33
C THR A 46 -8.20 3.01 8.75
N PRO A 47 -9.36 2.99 9.43
CA PRO A 47 -9.48 2.31 10.72
C PRO A 47 -9.11 0.82 10.63
N TRP A 48 -8.38 0.30 11.63
CA TRP A 48 -7.92 -1.09 11.64
C TRP A 48 -9.04 -2.13 11.41
N ASN A 49 -10.20 -1.90 12.02
CA ASN A 49 -11.34 -2.81 11.85
C ASN A 49 -11.85 -2.82 10.41
N ILE A 50 -11.88 -1.68 9.74
CA ILE A 50 -12.26 -1.58 8.31
C ILE A 50 -11.22 -2.27 7.44
N ALA A 51 -9.94 -2.03 7.70
CA ALA A 51 -8.84 -2.67 6.97
C ALA A 51 -8.92 -4.21 7.08
N LYS A 52 -9.23 -4.75 8.27
CA LYS A 52 -9.44 -6.20 8.46
C LYS A 52 -10.65 -6.73 7.70
N ILE A 53 -11.77 -6.01 7.73
CA ILE A 53 -12.99 -6.43 7.00
C ILE A 53 -12.68 -6.50 5.50
N ARG A 54 -12.02 -5.49 4.93
CA ARG A 54 -11.61 -5.50 3.52
C ARG A 54 -10.72 -6.69 3.19
N SER A 55 -9.71 -6.93 4.02
CA SER A 55 -8.81 -8.08 3.84
C SER A 55 -9.57 -9.42 3.89
N SER A 56 -10.54 -9.58 4.79
CA SER A 56 -11.33 -10.81 4.92
C SER A 56 -12.31 -11.08 3.78
N GLN A 57 -12.61 -10.07 2.96
CA GLN A 57 -13.45 -10.21 1.77
C GLN A 57 -12.70 -10.73 0.54
N ILE A 58 -11.38 -10.78 0.61
CA ILE A 58 -10.53 -11.28 -0.49
C ILE A 58 -10.20 -12.74 -0.21
N ASN A 59 -10.53 -13.63 -1.15
CA ASN A 59 -10.13 -15.02 -1.06
C ASN A 59 -8.65 -15.17 -1.47
N PRO A 60 -7.74 -15.64 -0.59
CA PRO A 60 -6.33 -15.81 -0.93
C PRO A 60 -6.07 -16.75 -2.11
N ASP A 61 -6.96 -17.72 -2.34
CA ASP A 61 -6.84 -18.69 -3.42
C ASP A 61 -7.14 -18.11 -4.82
N ASP A 62 -7.81 -16.94 -4.85
CA ASP A 62 -8.05 -16.20 -6.11
C ASP A 62 -6.82 -15.37 -6.52
N LEU A 63 -5.83 -15.21 -5.63
CA LEU A 63 -4.63 -14.42 -5.90
C LEU A 63 -3.48 -15.30 -6.45
N PRO A 64 -2.75 -14.83 -7.47
CA PRO A 64 -1.53 -15.48 -7.91
C PRO A 64 -0.44 -15.38 -6.81
N ALA A 65 0.64 -16.15 -7.00
CA ALA A 65 1.83 -16.01 -6.16
C ALA A 65 2.44 -14.62 -6.34
N GLY A 66 2.99 -14.03 -5.25
CA GLY A 66 3.64 -12.72 -5.31
C GLY A 66 3.41 -11.89 -4.05
N VAL A 67 3.74 -10.60 -4.13
CA VAL A 67 3.64 -9.65 -3.03
C VAL A 67 2.41 -8.77 -3.16
N ILE A 68 1.90 -8.27 -2.03
CA ILE A 68 0.88 -7.22 -2.01
C ILE A 68 1.60 -5.88 -2.12
N LEU A 69 1.24 -5.11 -3.14
CA LEU A 69 1.72 -3.76 -3.36
C LEU A 69 0.72 -2.74 -2.83
N ASP A 70 1.20 -1.78 -2.06
CA ASP A 70 0.49 -0.54 -1.77
C ASP A 70 1.30 0.63 -2.34
N ALA A 71 0.77 1.26 -3.38
CA ALA A 71 1.51 2.29 -4.14
C ALA A 71 1.46 3.69 -3.49
N ALA A 72 0.73 3.85 -2.39
CA ALA A 72 0.68 5.06 -1.56
C ALA A 72 0.41 4.64 -0.11
N ALA A 73 1.37 3.94 0.51
CA ALA A 73 1.17 3.15 1.71
C ALA A 73 0.79 3.96 2.97
N GLY A 74 1.11 5.24 3.02
CA GLY A 74 0.80 6.09 4.16
C GLY A 74 1.25 5.47 5.48
N SER A 75 0.30 5.21 6.40
CA SER A 75 0.58 4.56 7.68
C SER A 75 0.86 3.05 7.61
N GLY A 76 0.60 2.42 6.48
CA GLY A 76 0.70 0.98 6.27
C GLY A 76 -0.44 0.15 6.90
N VAL A 77 -1.43 0.76 7.53
CA VAL A 77 -2.50 0.02 8.24
C VAL A 77 -3.25 -0.92 7.32
N GLN A 78 -3.67 -0.45 6.14
CA GLN A 78 -4.36 -1.30 5.16
C GLN A 78 -3.43 -2.39 4.62
N LEU A 79 -2.19 -2.04 4.28
CA LEU A 79 -1.19 -2.99 3.82
C LEU A 79 -0.93 -4.11 4.84
N ILE A 80 -0.76 -3.75 6.12
CA ILE A 80 -0.60 -4.71 7.22
C ILE A 80 -1.81 -5.64 7.34
N ALA A 81 -3.02 -5.12 7.24
CA ALA A 81 -4.24 -5.93 7.30
C ALA A 81 -4.33 -6.92 6.12
N LEU A 82 -3.97 -6.46 4.91
CA LEU A 82 -3.94 -7.29 3.71
C LEU A 82 -2.90 -8.40 3.82
N THR A 83 -1.66 -8.08 4.19
CA THR A 83 -0.58 -9.07 4.30
C THR A 83 -0.87 -10.13 5.35
N LYS A 84 -1.43 -9.74 6.50
CA LYS A 84 -1.86 -10.70 7.53
C LYS A 84 -3.01 -11.60 7.08
N GLY A 85 -4.05 -11.01 6.51
CA GLY A 85 -5.24 -11.73 6.08
C GLY A 85 -4.98 -12.66 4.90
N LEU A 86 -4.15 -12.24 3.96
CA LEU A 86 -3.85 -12.98 2.73
C LEU A 86 -2.59 -13.84 2.83
N ARG A 87 -1.82 -13.73 3.92
CA ARG A 87 -0.54 -14.42 4.12
C ARG A 87 0.42 -14.22 2.94
N ARG A 88 0.63 -12.96 2.57
CA ARG A 88 1.52 -12.56 1.47
C ARG A 88 2.51 -11.51 1.97
N PRO A 89 3.74 -11.49 1.44
CA PRO A 89 4.68 -10.40 1.74
C PRO A 89 4.19 -9.07 1.17
N ALA A 90 4.73 -7.98 1.71
CA ALA A 90 4.33 -6.60 1.43
C ALA A 90 5.41 -5.82 0.68
N LEU A 91 4.96 -4.97 -0.24
CA LEU A 91 5.73 -3.87 -0.80
C LEU A 91 4.93 -2.58 -0.64
N GLY A 92 5.32 -1.71 0.30
CA GLY A 92 4.76 -0.38 0.47
C GLY A 92 5.61 0.65 -0.25
N ILE A 93 4.98 1.65 -0.87
CA ILE A 93 5.68 2.79 -1.46
C ILE A 93 5.10 4.05 -0.87
N GLU A 94 5.97 4.96 -0.46
CA GLU A 94 5.56 6.23 0.12
C GLU A 94 6.53 7.33 -0.31
N ILE A 95 6.00 8.44 -0.76
CA ILE A 95 6.80 9.53 -1.30
C ILE A 95 7.48 10.35 -0.19
N GLU A 96 6.83 10.46 0.97
CA GLU A 96 7.36 11.20 2.11
C GLU A 96 8.21 10.29 3.00
N LYS A 97 9.50 10.55 3.10
CA LYS A 97 10.46 9.72 3.84
C LYS A 97 10.05 9.48 5.30
N GLU A 98 9.61 10.50 6.01
CA GLU A 98 9.17 10.34 7.41
C GLU A 98 7.97 9.42 7.52
N VAL A 99 7.00 9.54 6.61
CA VAL A 99 5.82 8.68 6.55
C VAL A 99 6.22 7.24 6.21
N ALA A 100 7.14 7.05 5.28
CA ALA A 100 7.68 5.73 4.93
C ALA A 100 8.38 5.05 6.12
N ILE A 101 9.16 5.81 6.93
CA ILE A 101 9.77 5.30 8.15
C ILE A 101 8.70 4.83 9.15
N LEU A 102 7.62 5.61 9.33
CA LEU A 102 6.52 5.23 10.22
C LEU A 102 5.79 4.00 9.70
N CYS A 103 5.56 3.90 8.38
CA CYS A 103 4.99 2.72 7.73
C CYS A 103 5.84 1.46 8.00
N ALA A 104 7.13 1.51 7.73
CA ALA A 104 8.06 0.40 7.93
C ALA A 104 8.11 -0.05 9.40
N ALA A 105 8.11 0.91 10.33
CA ALA A 105 8.06 0.63 11.77
C ALA A 105 6.73 -0.02 12.19
N ASN A 106 5.60 0.39 11.60
CA ASN A 106 4.30 -0.22 11.84
C ASN A 106 4.25 -1.65 11.30
N MET A 107 4.78 -1.89 10.11
CA MET A 107 4.89 -3.23 9.54
C MET A 107 5.72 -4.15 10.42
N TYR A 108 6.89 -3.69 10.89
CA TYR A 108 7.72 -4.45 11.81
C TYR A 108 7.00 -4.77 13.12
N ALA A 109 6.38 -3.77 13.75
CA ALA A 109 5.69 -3.94 15.02
C ALA A 109 4.44 -4.84 14.93
N ALA A 110 3.79 -4.88 13.77
CA ALA A 110 2.60 -5.68 13.53
C ALA A 110 2.89 -7.11 13.10
N SER A 111 4.08 -7.41 12.62
CA SER A 111 4.42 -8.73 12.12
C SER A 111 4.68 -9.73 13.24
N ASP A 112 4.36 -11.00 13.02
CA ASP A 112 4.70 -12.08 13.94
C ASP A 112 6.18 -12.45 13.80
N LYS A 113 6.89 -12.69 14.91
CA LYS A 113 8.34 -12.85 14.92
C LYS A 113 8.85 -14.04 14.08
N ASP A 114 8.01 -15.04 13.91
CA ASP A 114 8.37 -16.31 13.24
C ASP A 114 7.86 -16.39 11.78
N ASP A 115 7.33 -15.29 11.23
CA ASP A 115 6.80 -15.27 9.88
C ASP A 115 7.94 -15.11 8.85
N ILE A 116 8.22 -16.19 8.11
CA ILE A 116 9.24 -16.21 7.02
C ILE A 116 8.93 -15.16 5.94
N GLN A 117 7.67 -14.81 5.72
CA GLN A 117 7.29 -13.81 4.70
C GLN A 117 7.84 -12.43 5.01
N ARG A 118 8.11 -12.12 6.28
CA ARG A 118 8.74 -10.85 6.72
C ARG A 118 10.07 -10.55 6.04
N THR A 119 10.82 -11.58 5.66
CA THR A 119 12.12 -11.39 5.00
C THR A 119 11.98 -10.69 3.65
N MET A 120 10.80 -10.74 3.05
CA MET A 120 10.49 -10.09 1.77
C MET A 120 9.73 -8.76 1.92
N ASP A 121 9.26 -8.41 3.12
CA ASP A 121 8.58 -7.14 3.34
C ASP A 121 9.52 -5.96 3.10
N ARG A 122 9.06 -4.97 2.34
CA ARG A 122 9.80 -3.73 2.08
C ARG A 122 8.88 -2.53 2.10
N VAL A 123 9.45 -1.40 2.51
CA VAL A 123 8.88 -0.08 2.26
C VAL A 123 9.91 0.73 1.50
N LEU A 124 9.51 1.32 0.39
CA LEU A 124 10.39 2.16 -0.42
C LEU A 124 9.94 3.62 -0.33
N VAL A 125 10.90 4.51 -0.12
CA VAL A 125 10.68 5.94 -0.31
C VAL A 125 10.72 6.22 -1.80
N GLY A 126 9.66 6.77 -2.37
CA GLY A 126 9.64 7.11 -3.78
C GLY A 126 8.26 7.29 -4.38
N ASP A 127 8.23 7.48 -5.69
CA ASP A 127 7.02 7.70 -6.46
C ASP A 127 6.41 6.36 -6.89
N GLY A 128 5.21 6.05 -6.37
CA GLY A 128 4.46 4.83 -6.68
C GLY A 128 4.05 4.69 -8.15
N THR A 129 4.13 5.75 -8.96
CA THR A 129 3.87 5.69 -10.41
C THR A 129 5.08 5.17 -11.21
N LYS A 130 6.24 5.00 -10.61
CA LYS A 130 7.51 4.59 -11.25
C LYS A 130 7.78 3.10 -11.09
N ALA A 131 6.87 2.25 -11.55
CA ALA A 131 6.92 0.80 -11.32
C ALA A 131 8.27 0.15 -11.68
N GLY A 132 8.88 0.49 -12.82
CA GLY A 132 10.17 -0.05 -13.25
C GLY A 132 11.31 0.26 -12.29
N GLU A 133 11.37 1.50 -11.78
CA GLU A 133 12.37 1.93 -10.79
C GLU A 133 12.13 1.24 -9.45
N VAL A 134 10.89 1.22 -8.98
CA VAL A 134 10.46 0.55 -7.76
C VAL A 134 10.83 -0.93 -7.77
N MET A 135 10.46 -1.67 -8.82
CA MET A 135 10.74 -3.09 -8.92
C MET A 135 12.24 -3.40 -9.01
N SER A 136 12.99 -2.54 -9.68
CA SER A 136 14.46 -2.65 -9.74
C SER A 136 15.10 -2.54 -8.35
N VAL A 137 14.66 -1.55 -7.54
CA VAL A 137 15.14 -1.36 -6.17
C VAL A 137 14.67 -2.51 -5.28
N PHE A 138 13.40 -2.91 -5.37
CA PHE A 138 12.84 -4.00 -4.59
C PHE A 138 13.59 -5.32 -4.80
N TRP A 139 13.78 -5.76 -6.04
CA TRP A 139 14.50 -6.99 -6.33
C TRP A 139 15.98 -6.93 -5.97
N ARG A 140 16.60 -5.76 -6.09
CA ARG A 140 17.98 -5.54 -5.61
C ARG A 140 18.05 -5.73 -4.10
N SER A 141 17.15 -5.09 -3.35
CA SER A 141 17.08 -5.20 -1.88
C SER A 141 16.87 -6.65 -1.42
N LEU A 142 16.00 -7.41 -2.10
CA LEU A 142 15.81 -8.82 -1.81
C LEU A 142 17.09 -9.64 -2.06
N ARG A 143 17.77 -9.39 -3.16
CA ARG A 143 19.04 -10.05 -3.49
C ARG A 143 20.14 -9.73 -2.48
N ASP A 144 20.23 -8.48 -2.05
CA ASP A 144 21.22 -8.04 -1.04
C ASP A 144 20.92 -8.68 0.33
N ALA A 145 19.66 -9.01 0.61
CA ALA A 145 19.23 -9.81 1.76
C ALA A 145 19.38 -11.34 1.55
N GLY A 146 20.03 -11.78 0.47
CA GLY A 146 20.27 -13.21 0.18
C GLY A 146 19.12 -13.95 -0.51
N THR A 147 18.06 -13.27 -0.89
CA THR A 147 16.91 -13.86 -1.60
C THR A 147 17.11 -13.77 -3.10
N ARG A 148 17.14 -14.91 -3.79
CA ARG A 148 17.26 -14.95 -5.27
C ARG A 148 15.92 -14.81 -6.00
N ALA A 149 14.82 -14.75 -5.28
CA ALA A 149 13.48 -14.60 -5.85
C ALA A 149 13.26 -13.19 -6.44
N HIS A 150 12.58 -13.15 -7.57
CA HIS A 150 12.03 -11.93 -8.17
C HIS A 150 10.50 -12.01 -8.12
N PRO A 151 9.88 -11.85 -6.93
CA PRO A 151 8.45 -12.03 -6.80
C PRO A 151 7.72 -10.97 -7.63
N PRO A 152 6.66 -11.36 -8.37
CA PRO A 152 5.79 -10.43 -9.06
C PRO A 152 4.82 -9.78 -8.07
N ILE A 153 4.00 -8.85 -8.55
CA ILE A 153 2.91 -8.25 -7.78
C ILE A 153 1.67 -9.13 -7.93
N ALA A 154 1.22 -9.70 -6.80
CA ALA A 154 0.01 -10.52 -6.75
C ALA A 154 -1.26 -9.67 -6.68
N MET A 155 -1.18 -8.51 -6.02
CA MET A 155 -2.29 -7.58 -5.86
C MET A 155 -1.76 -6.17 -5.70
N LEU A 156 -2.42 -5.20 -6.34
CA LEU A 156 -2.22 -3.77 -6.15
C LEU A 156 -3.33 -3.22 -5.24
N HIS A 157 -2.96 -2.57 -4.16
CA HIS A 157 -3.82 -1.71 -3.36
C HIS A 157 -3.48 -0.24 -3.63
N LEU A 158 -4.49 0.59 -3.63
CA LEU A 158 -4.37 2.04 -3.70
C LEU A 158 -5.52 2.71 -2.96
N ASP A 159 -5.19 3.55 -1.99
CA ASP A 159 -6.09 4.52 -1.35
C ASP A 159 -5.61 5.93 -1.73
N PRO A 160 -6.02 6.44 -2.91
CA PRO A 160 -5.48 7.68 -3.42
C PRO A 160 -5.98 8.87 -2.60
N ALA A 161 -5.03 9.71 -2.18
CA ALA A 161 -5.38 10.98 -1.55
C ALA A 161 -6.04 11.92 -2.56
N ARG A 162 -6.92 12.78 -2.08
CA ARG A 162 -7.43 13.90 -2.86
C ARG A 162 -6.79 15.18 -2.36
N PRO A 163 -6.24 16.00 -3.26
CA PRO A 163 -5.78 17.33 -2.90
C PRO A 163 -6.91 18.13 -2.22
N ARG A 164 -6.56 18.96 -1.25
CA ARG A 164 -7.55 19.77 -0.51
C ARG A 164 -8.28 20.79 -1.40
N ASP A 165 -7.69 21.14 -2.51
CA ASP A 165 -8.19 22.04 -3.56
C ASP A 165 -8.92 21.34 -4.70
N ALA A 166 -9.08 20.01 -4.64
CA ALA A 166 -9.85 19.26 -5.62
C ALA A 166 -11.30 19.76 -5.70
N GLN A 167 -11.70 20.27 -6.87
CA GLN A 167 -12.97 20.97 -7.05
C GLN A 167 -14.13 20.05 -7.45
N ASN A 168 -13.86 19.01 -8.24
CA ASN A 168 -14.89 18.24 -8.92
C ASN A 168 -15.03 16.79 -8.43
N HIS A 169 -14.17 16.32 -7.53
CA HIS A 169 -14.14 14.94 -7.04
C HIS A 169 -14.02 13.89 -8.17
N GLN A 170 -13.31 14.23 -9.25
CA GLN A 170 -13.08 13.35 -10.38
C GLN A 170 -11.88 12.42 -10.12
N ILE A 171 -11.81 11.32 -10.89
CA ILE A 171 -10.72 10.33 -10.79
C ILE A 171 -9.38 10.96 -11.18
N GLU A 172 -9.40 11.94 -12.07
CA GLU A 172 -8.24 12.66 -12.56
C GLU A 172 -7.57 13.55 -11.50
N GLU A 173 -8.30 13.91 -10.44
CA GLU A 173 -7.79 14.72 -9.32
C GLU A 173 -7.13 13.87 -8.22
N MET A 174 -7.07 12.55 -8.38
CA MET A 174 -6.47 11.65 -7.40
C MET A 174 -4.95 11.70 -7.43
N GLN A 175 -4.33 11.54 -6.25
CA GLN A 175 -2.88 11.45 -6.10
C GLN A 175 -2.52 10.12 -5.40
N PRO A 176 -1.67 9.30 -6.02
CA PRO A 176 -1.10 9.45 -7.37
C PRO A 176 -2.15 9.33 -8.50
N PRO A 177 -1.87 9.84 -9.71
CA PRO A 177 -2.79 9.75 -10.84
C PRO A 177 -3.07 8.29 -11.21
N LEU A 178 -4.33 7.88 -11.08
CA LEU A 178 -4.73 6.46 -11.20
C LEU A 178 -4.36 5.85 -12.55
N LYS A 179 -4.60 6.59 -13.65
CA LYS A 179 -4.31 6.11 -15.01
C LYS A 179 -2.82 5.84 -15.23
N GLU A 180 -1.96 6.76 -14.79
CA GLU A 180 -0.50 6.61 -14.89
C GLU A 180 -0.01 5.44 -14.05
N LEU A 181 -0.53 5.32 -12.83
CA LEU A 181 -0.18 4.25 -11.92
C LEU A 181 -0.57 2.89 -12.52
N LEU A 182 -1.80 2.69 -12.93
CA LEU A 182 -2.24 1.42 -13.52
C LEU A 182 -1.46 1.07 -14.80
N HIS A 183 -1.16 2.06 -15.64
CA HIS A 183 -0.35 1.84 -16.84
C HIS A 183 1.07 1.39 -16.49
N SER A 184 1.70 2.04 -15.52
CA SER A 184 3.06 1.72 -15.06
C SER A 184 3.17 0.30 -14.46
N TRP A 185 2.16 -0.12 -13.69
CA TRP A 185 2.17 -1.42 -13.01
C TRP A 185 1.67 -2.59 -13.85
N ASN A 186 1.10 -2.35 -15.02
CA ASN A 186 0.46 -3.38 -15.85
C ASN A 186 1.39 -4.57 -16.18
N GLU A 187 2.67 -4.32 -16.41
CA GLU A 187 3.66 -5.37 -16.74
C GLU A 187 4.10 -6.20 -15.50
N TYR A 188 3.92 -5.67 -14.30
CA TYR A 188 4.36 -6.29 -13.05
C TYR A 188 3.24 -7.00 -12.30
N LEU A 189 1.97 -6.71 -12.63
CA LEU A 189 0.81 -7.36 -12.06
C LEU A 189 0.64 -8.75 -12.66
N GLN A 190 0.60 -9.75 -11.80
CA GLN A 190 0.24 -11.10 -12.20
C GLN A 190 -1.26 -11.20 -12.46
N ILE A 191 -1.61 -11.94 -13.51
CA ILE A 191 -3.00 -12.21 -13.84
C ILE A 191 -3.39 -13.50 -13.11
N GLY A 192 -4.31 -13.39 -12.16
CA GLY A 192 -4.93 -14.53 -11.50
C GLY A 192 -6.07 -15.16 -12.33
N PRO A 193 -6.75 -16.16 -11.78
CA PRO A 193 -7.86 -16.84 -12.49
C PRO A 193 -9.01 -15.93 -12.90
N ARG A 194 -9.16 -14.77 -12.23
CA ARG A 194 -10.22 -13.77 -12.46
C ARG A 194 -9.71 -12.45 -13.03
N GLY A 195 -8.45 -12.39 -13.48
CA GLY A 195 -7.79 -11.19 -13.96
C GLY A 195 -6.81 -10.60 -12.94
N PRO A 196 -6.30 -9.37 -13.18
CA PRO A 196 -5.43 -8.69 -12.23
C PRO A 196 -6.19 -8.33 -10.95
N ALA A 197 -5.57 -8.56 -9.79
CA ALA A 197 -6.17 -8.21 -8.51
C ALA A 197 -5.82 -6.75 -8.15
N ILE A 198 -6.83 -5.89 -8.16
CA ILE A 198 -6.70 -4.47 -7.83
C ILE A 198 -7.76 -4.11 -6.79
N LEU A 199 -7.33 -3.55 -5.66
CA LEU A 199 -8.19 -3.00 -4.63
C LEU A 199 -8.02 -1.47 -4.61
N LEU A 200 -9.07 -0.77 -5.05
CA LEU A 200 -9.13 0.69 -5.04
C LEU A 200 -10.06 1.17 -3.94
N ASP A 201 -9.56 2.05 -3.09
CA ASP A 201 -10.33 2.69 -2.05
C ASP A 201 -10.76 4.08 -2.50
N LEU A 202 -11.97 4.16 -3.05
CA LEU A 202 -12.48 5.39 -3.63
C LEU A 202 -13.52 6.01 -2.70
N HIS A 203 -13.19 7.13 -2.05
CA HIS A 203 -14.15 7.91 -1.29
C HIS A 203 -15.07 8.72 -2.22
N PHE A 204 -16.15 8.11 -2.70
CA PHE A 204 -17.19 8.85 -3.39
C PHE A 204 -18.15 9.50 -2.38
N ARG A 205 -18.31 10.82 -2.43
CA ARG A 205 -19.54 11.43 -1.95
C ARG A 205 -20.63 11.11 -2.98
N ILE A 206 -21.43 10.09 -2.70
CA ILE A 206 -22.64 9.83 -3.48
C ILE A 206 -23.55 11.04 -3.22
N LYS A 207 -23.59 12.01 -4.14
CA LYS A 207 -24.75 12.87 -4.24
C LYS A 207 -25.87 11.93 -4.67
N SER A 208 -26.83 11.72 -3.81
CA SER A 208 -28.03 10.96 -4.10
C SER A 208 -28.86 11.67 -5.18
N SER A 209 -28.47 11.53 -6.43
CA SER A 209 -29.34 11.68 -7.57
C SER A 209 -29.66 10.24 -8.00
N ILE A 210 -30.82 9.78 -7.57
CA ILE A 210 -31.42 8.54 -7.99
C ILE A 210 -31.55 8.55 -9.51
N ASN A 211 -30.61 7.92 -10.20
CA ASN A 211 -30.78 7.37 -11.52
C ASN A 211 -30.07 6.03 -11.55
N ASN A 212 -30.85 4.99 -11.29
CA ASN A 212 -30.48 3.59 -11.43
C ASN A 212 -30.01 3.31 -12.87
N LYS A 213 -28.71 3.36 -13.12
CA LYS A 213 -28.10 2.62 -14.21
C LYS A 213 -26.94 1.81 -13.62
N PRO A 214 -26.92 0.49 -13.82
CA PRO A 214 -25.84 -0.35 -13.30
C PRO A 214 -24.54 -0.03 -14.03
N PHE A 215 -23.46 0.12 -13.25
CA PHE A 215 -22.12 0.53 -13.65
C PHE A 215 -21.34 -0.54 -14.45
N CYS A 216 -22.02 -1.54 -15.00
CA CYS A 216 -21.41 -2.70 -15.66
C CYS A 216 -21.49 -2.66 -17.20
N LYS A 217 -21.41 -1.51 -17.86
CA LYS A 217 -21.53 -1.50 -19.33
C LYS A 217 -20.58 -0.58 -20.11
N GLU A 218 -19.45 -0.17 -19.60
CA GLU A 218 -18.47 0.58 -20.41
C GLU A 218 -17.01 0.16 -20.14
N VAL A 219 -16.70 -1.11 -20.39
CA VAL A 219 -15.32 -1.57 -20.68
C VAL A 219 -15.41 -2.57 -21.85
N GLU A 220 -15.94 -2.12 -22.98
CA GLU A 220 -15.73 -2.75 -24.27
C GLU A 220 -15.56 -1.62 -25.29
N GLY A 221 -14.28 -1.44 -25.73
CA GLY A 221 -13.90 -0.50 -26.80
C GLY A 221 -12.41 -0.38 -26.87
#